data_d50991238bb4d1aa8631847a69dbb62e
#
_entry.id   d50991238bb4d1aa8631847a69dbb62e
#
_cell.length_a   1.000
_cell.length_b   1.000
_cell.length_c   1.000
_cell.angle_alpha   90.00
_cell.angle_beta   90.00
_cell.angle_gamma   90.00
#
_symmetry.space_group_name_H-M   'P 1'
#
loop_
_entity.id
_entity.type
_entity.pdbx_description
1 polymer ?
#
loop_
_entity_poly.entity_id
_entity_poly.type
_entity_poly.pdbx_seq_one_letter_code
_entity_poly.pdbx_strand_id
1 'polypeptide(L)'
;MSAWLQHEDLSGLTLFCQDWGSLIGLRMAAELPTRFDRIVLSNGGLPTGEQPLPRAFHVWRTFARFSPWFPIGRIVAAGCARGLAPVHRDAYDAPFPTRRHGLAARLMPTFVPSSPDDPEHDANLRAWAVFRTWDKPFLTLFGDRDPITRGGDRLWQQQVPGARGQPHARMKGAGHFVQEDAGPALARAIVDFIAATPVTMDERA
;
A
#
# COMPACT_ATOMS: atom_id res chain seq x y z
N MET A 1 -4.00 6.05 -13.69
CA MET A 1 -4.78 6.41 -12.48
C MET A 1 -4.87 7.93 -12.31
N SER A 2 -3.77 8.70 -12.30
CA SER A 2 -3.82 10.19 -12.16
C SER A 2 -4.73 10.86 -13.21
N ALA A 3 -4.64 10.47 -14.48
CA ALA A 3 -5.52 11.00 -15.53
C ALA A 3 -7.01 10.69 -15.32
N TRP A 4 -7.32 9.50 -14.78
CA TRP A 4 -8.70 9.15 -14.41
C TRP A 4 -9.20 10.01 -13.25
N LEU A 5 -8.39 10.18 -12.22
CA LEU A 5 -8.73 11.02 -11.07
C LEU A 5 -9.01 12.48 -11.47
N GLN A 6 -8.22 13.00 -12.43
CA GLN A 6 -8.42 14.33 -12.98
C GLN A 6 -9.66 14.44 -13.87
N HIS A 7 -9.94 13.39 -14.67
CA HIS A 7 -11.10 13.35 -15.55
C HIS A 7 -12.41 13.34 -14.75
N GLU A 8 -12.47 12.54 -13.67
CA GLU A 8 -13.63 12.48 -12.75
C GLU A 8 -13.71 13.68 -11.79
N ASP A 9 -12.73 14.57 -11.85
CA ASP A 9 -12.58 15.76 -11.00
C ASP A 9 -12.79 15.51 -9.49
N LEU A 10 -12.32 14.36 -9.02
CA LEU A 10 -12.46 13.96 -7.62
C LEU A 10 -11.50 14.74 -6.73
N SER A 11 -12.01 15.26 -5.62
CA SER A 11 -11.27 15.98 -4.58
C SER A 11 -11.80 15.65 -3.19
N GLY A 12 -11.13 16.11 -2.13
CA GLY A 12 -11.52 15.80 -0.77
C GLY A 12 -11.33 14.33 -0.40
N LEU A 13 -10.39 13.65 -1.05
CA LEU A 13 -10.24 12.21 -0.97
C LEU A 13 -9.50 11.77 0.31
N THR A 14 -9.96 10.68 0.89
CA THR A 14 -9.17 9.87 1.82
C THR A 14 -8.60 8.69 1.05
N LEU A 15 -7.29 8.64 0.90
CA LEU A 15 -6.59 7.51 0.29
C LEU A 15 -6.38 6.40 1.32
N PHE A 16 -6.91 5.21 1.07
CA PHE A 16 -6.42 3.98 1.70
C PHE A 16 -5.57 3.22 0.68
N CYS A 17 -4.37 2.83 1.07
CA CYS A 17 -3.46 2.11 0.18
C CYS A 17 -2.66 1.03 0.91
N GLN A 18 -2.41 -0.09 0.21
CA GLN A 18 -1.70 -1.27 0.71
C GLN A 18 -0.94 -1.92 -0.44
N ASP A 19 0.24 -2.50 -0.17
CA ASP A 19 1.08 -3.21 -1.15
C ASP A 19 1.31 -2.37 -2.42
N TRP A 20 1.01 -2.89 -3.58
CA TRP A 20 1.06 -2.15 -4.86
C TRP A 20 0.16 -0.90 -4.87
N GLY A 21 -0.96 -0.96 -4.15
CA GLY A 21 -1.79 0.22 -3.96
C GLY A 21 -1.03 1.38 -3.31
N SER A 22 -0.03 1.10 -2.46
CA SER A 22 0.81 2.14 -1.86
C SER A 22 1.77 2.77 -2.88
N LEU A 23 2.42 1.98 -3.74
CA LEU A 23 3.31 2.53 -4.78
C LEU A 23 2.53 3.43 -5.74
N ILE A 24 1.33 3.02 -6.14
CA ILE A 24 0.48 3.78 -7.06
C ILE A 24 -0.17 4.97 -6.34
N GLY A 25 -0.81 4.73 -5.19
CA GLY A 25 -1.62 5.73 -4.48
C GLY A 25 -0.77 6.85 -3.90
N LEU A 26 0.38 6.53 -3.29
CA LEU A 26 1.29 7.54 -2.75
C LEU A 26 1.90 8.40 -3.87
N ARG A 27 2.25 7.81 -5.03
CA ARG A 27 2.67 8.59 -6.18
C ARG A 27 1.59 9.55 -6.65
N MET A 28 0.34 9.07 -6.77
CA MET A 28 -0.80 9.92 -7.12
C MET A 28 -1.00 11.06 -6.11
N ALA A 29 -0.92 10.75 -4.81
CA ALA A 29 -1.08 11.75 -3.76
C ALA A 29 0.04 12.80 -3.80
N ALA A 30 1.28 12.40 -4.10
CA ALA A 30 2.40 13.32 -4.24
C ALA A 30 2.30 14.19 -5.53
N GLU A 31 1.77 13.65 -6.62
CA GLU A 31 1.57 14.35 -7.90
C GLU A 31 0.36 15.31 -7.86
N LEU A 32 -0.67 14.98 -7.08
CA LEU A 32 -1.94 15.71 -7.01
C LEU A 32 -2.33 16.00 -5.54
N PRO A 33 -1.46 16.66 -4.75
CA PRO A 33 -1.61 16.75 -3.30
C PRO A 33 -2.89 17.49 -2.86
N THR A 34 -3.40 18.41 -3.67
CA THR A 34 -4.62 19.18 -3.38
C THR A 34 -5.89 18.34 -3.43
N ARG A 35 -5.87 17.18 -4.09
CA ARG A 35 -7.03 16.30 -4.22
C ARG A 35 -7.25 15.37 -3.01
N PHE A 36 -6.22 15.21 -2.17
CA PHE A 36 -6.25 14.31 -1.02
C PHE A 36 -6.25 15.11 0.29
N ASP A 37 -7.22 14.83 1.13
CA ASP A 37 -7.32 15.41 2.48
C ASP A 37 -6.60 14.54 3.51
N ARG A 38 -6.56 13.22 3.31
CA ARG A 38 -6.01 12.23 4.25
C ARG A 38 -5.39 11.06 3.53
N ILE A 39 -4.44 10.43 4.21
CA ILE A 39 -3.86 9.16 3.75
C ILE A 39 -3.89 8.15 4.89
N VAL A 40 -4.28 6.93 4.58
CA VAL A 40 -4.14 5.74 5.43
C VAL A 40 -3.26 4.73 4.68
N LEU A 41 -2.08 4.50 5.19
CA LEU A 41 -1.13 3.54 4.65
C LEU A 41 -1.15 2.25 5.47
N SER A 42 -1.25 1.13 4.78
CA SER A 42 -1.17 -0.20 5.37
C SER A 42 -0.19 -1.07 4.57
N ASN A 43 0.55 -1.93 5.24
CA ASN A 43 1.42 -2.97 4.67
C ASN A 43 1.98 -2.64 3.28
N GLY A 44 2.69 -1.52 3.18
CA GLY A 44 3.24 -1.03 1.92
C GLY A 44 4.23 0.10 2.14
N GLY A 45 4.57 0.77 1.07
CA GLY A 45 5.54 1.87 1.10
C GLY A 45 5.84 2.41 -0.28
N LEU A 46 6.87 3.24 -0.33
CA LEU A 46 7.36 3.86 -1.56
C LEU A 46 8.89 3.73 -1.60
N PRO A 47 9.42 2.53 -1.95
CA PRO A 47 10.87 2.31 -2.03
C PRO A 47 11.49 3.16 -3.14
N THR A 48 12.67 3.71 -2.86
CA THR A 48 13.45 4.49 -3.84
C THR A 48 14.55 3.68 -4.51
N GLY A 49 14.85 2.48 -3.99
CA GLY A 49 16.00 1.70 -4.44
C GLY A 49 17.31 2.02 -3.71
N GLU A 50 17.35 3.05 -2.84
CA GLU A 50 18.54 3.38 -2.04
C GLU A 50 18.71 2.44 -0.83
N GLN A 51 17.61 1.86 -0.36
CA GLN A 51 17.62 0.95 0.79
C GLN A 51 17.46 -0.49 0.34
N PRO A 52 18.18 -1.44 0.95
CA PRO A 52 18.06 -2.85 0.60
C PRO A 52 16.65 -3.35 0.92
N LEU A 53 16.05 -4.04 -0.03
CA LEU A 53 14.77 -4.70 0.16
C LEU A 53 14.92 -5.96 1.03
N PRO A 54 13.91 -6.34 1.83
CA PRO A 54 13.94 -7.54 2.65
C PRO A 54 14.21 -8.82 1.84
N ARG A 55 14.92 -9.78 2.43
CA ARG A 55 15.16 -11.09 1.78
C ARG A 55 13.86 -11.77 1.32
N ALA A 56 12.79 -11.66 2.12
CA ALA A 56 11.47 -12.19 1.78
C ALA A 56 10.95 -11.63 0.46
N PHE A 57 11.18 -10.33 0.20
CA PHE A 57 10.80 -9.72 -1.07
C PHE A 57 11.62 -10.27 -2.25
N HIS A 58 12.91 -10.46 -2.10
CA HIS A 58 13.74 -11.04 -3.17
C HIS A 58 13.32 -12.47 -3.51
N VAL A 59 13.01 -13.28 -2.50
CA VAL A 59 12.47 -14.65 -2.69
C VAL A 59 11.13 -14.58 -3.42
N TRP A 60 10.22 -13.70 -2.98
CA TRP A 60 8.94 -13.47 -3.63
C TRP A 60 9.10 -13.05 -5.10
N ARG A 61 9.94 -12.04 -5.39
CA ARG A 61 10.19 -11.55 -6.74
C ARG A 61 10.71 -12.64 -7.67
N THR A 62 11.66 -13.44 -7.20
CA THR A 62 12.21 -14.56 -7.96
C THR A 62 11.17 -15.64 -8.24
N PHE A 63 10.41 -16.02 -7.21
CA PHE A 63 9.30 -16.96 -7.34
C PHE A 63 8.24 -16.46 -8.34
N ALA A 64 7.78 -15.24 -8.19
CA ALA A 64 6.75 -14.65 -9.06
C ALA A 64 7.18 -14.67 -10.52
N ARG A 65 8.45 -14.33 -10.80
CA ARG A 65 8.98 -14.25 -12.16
C ARG A 65 9.17 -15.64 -12.80
N PHE A 66 9.73 -16.59 -12.08
CA PHE A 66 10.28 -17.83 -12.68
C PHE A 66 9.48 -19.10 -12.37
N SER A 67 8.64 -19.12 -11.34
CA SER A 67 7.88 -20.31 -10.99
C SER A 67 6.97 -20.76 -12.13
N PRO A 68 7.00 -22.03 -12.55
CA PRO A 68 6.05 -22.57 -13.53
C PRO A 68 4.63 -22.63 -12.97
N TRP A 69 4.50 -22.70 -11.64
CA TRP A 69 3.24 -22.80 -10.91
C TRP A 69 3.01 -21.52 -10.09
N PHE A 70 1.85 -20.88 -10.27
CA PHE A 70 1.52 -19.60 -9.65
C PHE A 70 0.05 -19.55 -9.25
N PRO A 71 -0.35 -20.27 -8.18
CA PRO A 71 -1.73 -20.34 -7.71
C PRO A 71 -2.05 -19.09 -6.88
N ILE A 72 -2.72 -18.12 -7.47
CA ILE A 72 -2.92 -16.79 -6.89
C ILE A 72 -3.65 -16.87 -5.54
N GLY A 73 -4.76 -17.60 -5.47
CA GLY A 73 -5.50 -17.78 -4.23
C GLY A 73 -4.68 -18.42 -3.10
N ARG A 74 -3.77 -19.35 -3.42
CA ARG A 74 -2.84 -19.91 -2.42
C ARG A 74 -1.75 -18.93 -2.01
N ILE A 75 -1.26 -18.10 -2.93
CA ILE A 75 -0.29 -17.05 -2.66
C ILE A 75 -0.88 -16.02 -1.71
N VAL A 76 -2.12 -15.56 -1.98
CA VAL A 76 -2.83 -14.64 -1.09
C VAL A 76 -3.04 -15.28 0.28
N ALA A 77 -3.50 -16.54 0.33
CA ALA A 77 -3.67 -17.27 1.59
C ALA A 77 -2.38 -17.40 2.40
N ALA A 78 -1.24 -17.58 1.74
CA ALA A 78 0.07 -17.64 2.41
C ALA A 78 0.53 -16.28 2.95
N GLY A 79 0.05 -15.19 2.38
CA GLY A 79 0.28 -13.82 2.87
C GLY A 79 -0.65 -13.43 4.03
N CYS A 80 -1.73 -14.18 4.27
CA CYS A 80 -2.63 -14.00 5.40
C CYS A 80 -2.11 -14.75 6.63
N ALA A 81 -2.10 -14.14 7.80
CA ALA A 81 -1.64 -14.80 9.03
C ALA A 81 -2.56 -15.94 9.49
N ARG A 82 -3.83 -15.90 9.08
CA ARG A 82 -4.84 -16.92 9.39
C ARG A 82 -5.17 -17.85 8.22
N GLY A 83 -4.50 -17.63 7.07
CA GLY A 83 -4.86 -18.27 5.82
C GLY A 83 -6.22 -17.80 5.29
N LEU A 84 -6.72 -18.47 4.25
CA LEU A 84 -8.04 -18.20 3.66
C LEU A 84 -8.85 -19.49 3.54
N ALA A 85 -10.16 -19.40 3.74
CA ALA A 85 -11.08 -20.49 3.44
C ALA A 85 -11.04 -20.85 1.93
N PRO A 86 -11.33 -22.11 1.56
CA PRO A 86 -11.29 -22.54 0.14
C PRO A 86 -12.08 -21.61 -0.79
N VAL A 87 -13.30 -21.24 -0.41
CA VAL A 87 -14.18 -20.36 -1.21
C VAL A 87 -13.54 -19.00 -1.51
N HIS A 88 -12.80 -18.42 -0.56
CA HIS A 88 -12.12 -17.15 -0.77
C HIS A 88 -10.89 -17.32 -1.69
N ARG A 89 -10.15 -18.43 -1.55
CA ARG A 89 -9.03 -18.75 -2.46
C ARG A 89 -9.54 -18.90 -3.90
N ASP A 90 -10.65 -19.61 -4.10
CA ASP A 90 -11.27 -19.81 -5.40
C ASP A 90 -11.74 -18.47 -6.00
N ALA A 91 -12.26 -17.55 -5.16
CA ALA A 91 -12.62 -16.21 -5.59
C ALA A 91 -11.40 -15.39 -6.06
N TYR A 92 -10.24 -15.53 -5.38
CA TYR A 92 -8.98 -14.91 -5.82
C TYR A 92 -8.43 -15.54 -7.11
N ASP A 93 -8.66 -16.82 -7.35
CA ASP A 93 -8.23 -17.50 -8.58
C ASP A 93 -9.16 -17.19 -9.77
N ALA A 94 -10.43 -16.88 -9.54
CA ALA A 94 -11.44 -16.68 -10.58
C ALA A 94 -11.07 -15.66 -11.68
N PRO A 95 -10.43 -14.49 -11.39
CA PRO A 95 -10.01 -13.55 -12.42
C PRO A 95 -8.85 -14.05 -13.31
N PHE A 96 -8.22 -15.18 -12.95
CA PHE A 96 -7.00 -15.68 -13.58
C PHE A 96 -7.15 -17.09 -14.19
N PRO A 97 -8.12 -17.29 -15.11
CA PRO A 97 -8.43 -18.63 -15.63
C PRO A 97 -7.31 -19.25 -16.45
N THR A 98 -6.35 -18.47 -16.91
CA THR A 98 -5.16 -18.96 -17.63
C THR A 98 -3.90 -18.24 -17.19
N ARG A 99 -2.72 -18.80 -17.48
CA ARG A 99 -1.41 -18.20 -17.18
C ARG A 99 -1.29 -16.76 -17.72
N ARG A 100 -1.88 -16.45 -18.87
CA ARG A 100 -1.84 -15.12 -19.49
C ARG A 100 -2.55 -14.08 -18.64
N HIS A 101 -3.67 -14.41 -18.00
CA HIS A 101 -4.39 -13.50 -17.11
C HIS A 101 -3.57 -13.14 -15.85
N GLY A 102 -2.75 -14.06 -15.35
CA GLY A 102 -1.86 -13.83 -14.19
C GLY A 102 -0.54 -13.12 -14.51
N LEU A 103 -0.30 -12.68 -15.76
CA LEU A 103 0.99 -12.10 -16.17
C LEU A 103 1.33 -10.84 -15.37
N ALA A 104 0.38 -9.93 -15.17
CA ALA A 104 0.59 -8.71 -14.39
C ALA A 104 1.04 -9.03 -12.95
N ALA A 105 0.33 -9.93 -12.26
CA ALA A 105 0.68 -10.33 -10.90
C ALA A 105 2.10 -10.91 -10.78
N ARG A 106 2.60 -11.56 -11.84
CA ARG A 106 3.97 -12.08 -11.91
C ARG A 106 5.03 -11.02 -12.15
N LEU A 107 4.70 -10.01 -12.96
CA LEU A 107 5.66 -8.98 -13.38
C LEU A 107 5.74 -7.82 -12.39
N MET A 108 4.65 -7.46 -11.75
CA MET A 108 4.61 -6.32 -10.83
C MET A 108 5.76 -6.30 -9.80
N PRO A 109 6.14 -7.42 -9.15
CA PRO A 109 7.27 -7.39 -8.22
C PRO A 109 8.61 -6.99 -8.84
N THR A 110 8.75 -7.07 -10.16
CA THR A 110 9.98 -6.67 -10.86
C THR A 110 10.09 -5.16 -11.08
N PHE A 111 8.98 -4.43 -10.93
CA PHE A 111 8.95 -2.97 -11.07
C PHE A 111 9.15 -2.22 -9.73
N VAL A 112 9.29 -2.95 -8.62
CA VAL A 112 9.60 -2.32 -7.33
C VAL A 112 11.08 -1.91 -7.34
N PRO A 113 11.40 -0.61 -7.16
CA PRO A 113 12.79 -0.15 -7.17
C PRO A 113 13.64 -0.86 -6.13
N SER A 114 14.78 -1.38 -6.57
CA SER A 114 15.74 -2.12 -5.76
C SER A 114 17.18 -1.59 -5.92
N SER A 115 17.36 -0.62 -6.81
CA SER A 115 18.60 0.07 -7.11
C SER A 115 18.32 1.53 -7.49
N PRO A 116 19.27 2.46 -7.25
CA PRO A 116 19.17 3.83 -7.77
C PRO A 116 19.12 3.92 -9.30
N ASP A 117 19.51 2.86 -10.01
CA ASP A 117 19.43 2.79 -11.48
C ASP A 117 18.04 2.38 -11.99
N ASP A 118 17.11 2.02 -11.10
CA ASP A 118 15.75 1.64 -11.50
C ASP A 118 14.96 2.86 -12.03
N PRO A 119 14.14 2.71 -13.09
CA PRO A 119 13.45 3.82 -13.75
C PRO A 119 12.56 4.67 -12.82
N GLU A 120 12.02 4.07 -11.76
CA GLU A 120 11.11 4.75 -10.83
C GLU A 120 11.84 5.45 -9.65
N HIS A 121 13.17 5.34 -9.57
CA HIS A 121 13.99 5.92 -8.49
C HIS A 121 13.72 7.41 -8.30
N ASP A 122 14.03 8.21 -9.33
CA ASP A 122 13.89 9.68 -9.26
C ASP A 122 12.45 10.13 -8.98
N ALA A 123 11.51 9.42 -9.55
CA ALA A 123 10.11 9.75 -9.37
C ALA A 123 9.64 9.45 -7.93
N ASN A 124 10.15 8.38 -7.30
CA ASN A 124 9.87 8.08 -5.90
C ASN A 124 10.60 9.05 -4.96
N LEU A 125 11.81 9.50 -5.30
CA LEU A 125 12.50 10.56 -4.55
C LEU A 125 11.71 11.88 -4.57
N ARG A 126 11.18 12.29 -5.72
CA ARG A 126 10.31 13.49 -5.81
C ARG A 126 9.05 13.33 -4.96
N ALA A 127 8.42 12.17 -4.97
CA ALA A 127 7.27 11.92 -4.13
C ALA A 127 7.63 11.98 -2.63
N TRP A 128 8.77 11.45 -2.22
CA TRP A 128 9.27 11.59 -0.85
C TRP A 128 9.55 13.04 -0.45
N ALA A 129 10.01 13.90 -1.37
CA ALA A 129 10.17 15.32 -1.11
C ALA A 129 8.83 15.98 -0.72
N VAL A 130 7.73 15.60 -1.38
CA VAL A 130 6.37 16.04 -1.03
C VAL A 130 5.97 15.50 0.35
N PHE A 131 6.19 14.19 0.63
CA PHE A 131 5.78 13.63 1.91
C PHE A 131 6.54 14.18 3.11
N ARG A 132 7.78 14.63 2.95
CA ARG A 132 8.55 15.29 4.01
C ARG A 132 7.98 16.66 4.43
N THR A 133 7.12 17.23 3.60
CA THR A 133 6.37 18.47 3.88
C THR A 133 4.86 18.25 3.99
N TRP A 134 4.40 17.00 3.93
CA TRP A 134 2.98 16.65 3.99
C TRP A 134 2.46 16.84 5.42
N ASP A 135 1.66 17.87 5.63
CA ASP A 135 1.07 18.25 6.93
C ASP A 135 -0.34 17.72 7.15
N LYS A 136 -1.02 17.28 6.08
CA LYS A 136 -2.37 16.69 6.15
C LYS A 136 -2.35 15.35 6.88
N PRO A 137 -3.45 14.95 7.54
CA PRO A 137 -3.53 13.73 8.33
C PRO A 137 -3.03 12.48 7.60
N PHE A 138 -2.06 11.78 8.20
CA PHE A 138 -1.44 10.58 7.65
C PHE A 138 -1.41 9.47 8.70
N LEU A 139 -2.23 8.44 8.52
CA LEU A 139 -2.36 7.29 9.43
C LEU A 139 -1.62 6.07 8.90
N THR A 140 -0.99 5.29 9.79
CA THR A 140 -0.44 3.98 9.45
C THR A 140 -1.14 2.87 10.23
N LEU A 141 -1.61 1.82 9.50
CA LEU A 141 -2.31 0.66 10.05
C LEU A 141 -1.67 -0.63 9.50
N PHE A 142 -0.57 -1.08 10.11
CA PHE A 142 0.23 -2.20 9.61
C PHE A 142 -0.06 -3.51 10.35
N GLY A 143 -0.08 -4.64 9.63
CA GLY A 143 -0.12 -5.97 10.24
C GLY A 143 1.17 -6.27 11.01
N ASP A 144 1.04 -6.85 12.20
CA ASP A 144 2.19 -7.20 13.05
C ASP A 144 2.92 -8.47 12.61
N ARG A 145 2.32 -9.25 11.70
CA ARG A 145 2.86 -10.51 11.16
C ARG A 145 3.26 -10.46 9.68
N ASP A 146 3.27 -9.27 9.07
CA ASP A 146 3.72 -9.13 7.68
C ASP A 146 5.24 -9.33 7.56
N PRO A 147 5.74 -10.35 6.86
CA PRO A 147 7.17 -10.59 6.72
C PRO A 147 7.86 -9.62 5.74
N ILE A 148 7.09 -8.89 4.93
CA ILE A 148 7.61 -8.03 3.85
C ILE A 148 7.74 -6.59 4.31
N THR A 149 6.69 -6.02 4.90
CA THR A 149 6.62 -4.57 5.21
C THR A 149 6.65 -4.25 6.70
N ARG A 150 6.74 -5.28 7.57
CA ARG A 150 6.75 -5.09 9.02
C ARG A 150 7.85 -4.11 9.48
N GLY A 151 7.44 -3.07 10.19
CA GLY A 151 8.35 -2.03 10.68
C GLY A 151 8.50 -0.84 9.74
N GLY A 152 7.97 -0.92 8.51
CA GLY A 152 7.95 0.19 7.55
C GLY A 152 7.08 1.37 8.00
N ASP A 153 6.09 1.10 8.87
CA ASP A 153 5.24 2.12 9.52
C ASP A 153 6.06 3.23 10.20
N ARG A 154 7.18 2.86 10.86
CA ARG A 154 8.02 3.80 11.61
C ARG A 154 8.64 4.89 10.74
N LEU A 155 9.06 4.55 9.52
CA LEU A 155 9.65 5.50 8.60
C LEU A 155 8.66 6.63 8.27
N TRP A 156 7.42 6.28 7.97
CA TRP A 156 6.36 7.23 7.66
C TRP A 156 5.99 8.09 8.87
N GLN A 157 5.86 7.47 10.05
CA GLN A 157 5.59 8.19 11.30
C GLN A 157 6.67 9.20 11.68
N GLN A 158 7.92 8.92 11.31
CA GLN A 158 9.06 9.80 11.62
C GLN A 158 9.24 10.91 10.59
N GLN A 159 9.02 10.64 9.31
CA GLN A 159 9.35 11.55 8.22
C GLN A 159 8.20 12.40 7.70
N VAL A 160 6.95 11.99 7.93
CA VAL A 160 5.76 12.71 7.45
C VAL A 160 5.18 13.57 8.57
N PRO A 161 5.20 14.91 8.45
CA PRO A 161 4.67 15.80 9.50
C PRO A 161 3.24 15.51 9.89
N GLY A 162 2.35 15.26 8.94
CA GLY A 162 0.95 14.93 9.16
C GLY A 162 0.68 13.59 9.86
N ALA A 163 1.71 12.76 10.05
CA ALA A 163 1.62 11.54 10.85
C ALA A 163 1.71 11.81 12.35
N ARG A 164 2.24 12.96 12.78
CA ARG A 164 2.44 13.25 14.20
C ARG A 164 1.10 13.33 14.93
N GLY A 165 1.03 12.63 16.07
CA GLY A 165 -0.17 12.65 16.93
C GLY A 165 -1.35 11.83 16.40
N GLN A 166 -1.21 11.16 15.25
CA GLN A 166 -2.27 10.31 14.73
C GLN A 166 -2.36 8.97 15.50
N PRO A 167 -3.53 8.34 15.56
CA PRO A 167 -3.76 7.09 16.28
C PRO A 167 -3.22 5.87 15.51
N HIS A 168 -1.92 5.86 15.21
CA HIS A 168 -1.27 4.75 14.52
C HIS A 168 -1.48 3.45 15.28
N ALA A 169 -1.74 2.36 14.54
CA ALA A 169 -1.93 1.06 15.15
C ALA A 169 -1.26 -0.07 14.37
N ARG A 170 -0.90 -1.13 15.10
CA ARG A 170 -0.54 -2.41 14.51
C ARG A 170 -1.71 -3.36 14.65
N MET A 171 -2.18 -3.85 13.50
CA MET A 171 -3.30 -4.78 13.42
C MET A 171 -2.83 -6.15 13.91
N LYS A 172 -3.22 -6.48 15.15
CA LYS A 172 -2.76 -7.70 15.85
C LYS A 172 -3.19 -8.96 15.13
N GLY A 173 -2.22 -9.81 14.85
CA GLY A 173 -2.42 -11.11 14.20
C GLY A 173 -2.72 -11.00 12.70
N ALA A 174 -2.45 -9.85 12.06
CA ALA A 174 -2.62 -9.66 10.63
C ALA A 174 -1.30 -9.81 9.87
N GLY A 175 -1.35 -10.55 8.77
CA GLY A 175 -0.27 -10.74 7.81
C GLY A 175 -0.19 -9.61 6.77
N HIS A 176 0.32 -9.95 5.61
CA HIS A 176 0.47 -9.00 4.51
C HIS A 176 -0.89 -8.48 3.99
N PHE A 177 -1.87 -9.35 3.83
CA PHE A 177 -3.23 -8.96 3.44
C PHE A 177 -4.06 -8.63 4.68
N VAL A 178 -3.79 -7.45 5.25
CA VAL A 178 -4.42 -6.99 6.50
C VAL A 178 -5.94 -6.93 6.42
N GLN A 179 -6.50 -6.62 5.26
CA GLN A 179 -7.93 -6.57 4.99
C GLN A 179 -8.62 -7.94 5.13
N GLU A 180 -7.89 -9.03 4.86
CA GLU A 180 -8.39 -10.39 5.01
C GLU A 180 -8.35 -10.85 6.48
N ASP A 181 -7.26 -10.53 7.18
CA ASP A 181 -7.05 -10.97 8.55
C ASP A 181 -7.80 -10.11 9.58
N ALA A 182 -7.94 -8.80 9.33
CA ALA A 182 -8.44 -7.82 10.29
C ALA A 182 -9.40 -6.78 9.68
N GLY A 183 -10.09 -7.08 8.57
CA GLY A 183 -10.92 -6.15 7.81
C GLY A 183 -11.88 -5.30 8.64
N PRO A 184 -12.72 -5.88 9.52
CA PRO A 184 -13.65 -5.10 10.36
C PRO A 184 -12.94 -4.12 11.30
N ALA A 185 -11.79 -4.48 11.87
CA ALA A 185 -11.02 -3.60 12.75
C ALA A 185 -10.32 -2.49 11.96
N LEU A 186 -9.78 -2.84 10.79
CA LEU A 186 -9.21 -1.89 9.84
C LEU A 186 -10.23 -0.85 9.40
N ALA A 187 -11.42 -1.29 8.99
CA ALA A 187 -12.49 -0.40 8.56
C ALA A 187 -12.92 0.56 9.67
N ARG A 188 -13.10 0.08 10.91
CA ARG A 188 -13.41 0.94 12.06
C ARG A 188 -12.33 1.99 12.28
N ALA A 189 -11.05 1.59 12.30
CA ALA A 189 -9.95 2.53 12.51
C ALA A 189 -9.89 3.62 11.42
N ILE A 190 -10.21 3.27 10.17
CA ILE A 190 -10.29 4.25 9.07
C ILE A 190 -11.47 5.21 9.27
N VAL A 191 -12.66 4.71 9.62
CA VAL A 191 -13.85 5.54 9.85
C VAL A 191 -13.63 6.49 11.04
N ASP A 192 -13.07 5.97 12.14
CA ASP A 192 -12.76 6.78 13.33
C ASP A 192 -11.72 7.86 13.00
N PHE A 193 -10.70 7.55 12.21
CA PHE A 193 -9.70 8.51 11.75
C PHE A 193 -10.32 9.61 10.87
N ILE A 194 -11.20 9.27 9.93
CA ILE A 194 -11.90 10.26 9.10
C ILE A 194 -12.76 11.18 9.97
N ALA A 195 -13.49 10.63 10.94
CA ALA A 195 -14.33 11.40 11.85
C ALA A 195 -13.51 12.33 12.77
N ALA A 196 -12.32 11.89 13.20
CA ALA A 196 -11.43 12.67 14.07
C ALA A 196 -10.64 13.77 13.33
N THR A 197 -10.60 13.74 12.00
CA THR A 197 -9.85 14.69 11.18
C THR A 197 -10.77 15.41 10.17
N PRO A 198 -11.79 16.16 10.61
CA PRO A 198 -12.68 16.90 9.71
C PRO A 198 -11.84 17.93 8.92
N VAL A 199 -12.16 18.10 7.65
CA VAL A 199 -11.56 19.14 6.80
C VAL A 199 -12.58 20.26 6.66
N THR A 200 -12.18 21.48 7.01
CA THR A 200 -13.05 22.65 6.86
C THR A 200 -13.15 23.07 5.39
N MET A 201 -14.31 23.59 5.00
CA MET A 201 -14.53 24.03 3.59
C MET A 201 -13.57 25.15 3.18
N ASP A 202 -13.07 25.95 4.15
CA ASP A 202 -12.14 27.04 3.91
C ASP A 202 -10.73 26.58 3.50
N GLU A 203 -10.36 25.33 3.79
CA GLU A 203 -9.05 24.77 3.41
C GLU A 203 -9.03 24.21 1.97
N ARG A 204 -10.14 24.32 1.24
CA ARG A 204 -10.29 23.83 -0.15
C ARG A 204 -10.31 24.94 -1.21
N ALA A 205 -10.20 26.21 -0.80
CA ALA A 205 -10.24 27.38 -1.68
C ALA A 205 -8.88 27.71 -2.33
#